data_df7255f6f41d16bcd1bf0d52b31ab90f
#
_entry.id   df7255f6f41d16bcd1bf0d52b31ab90f
#
_cell.length_a   1.000
_cell.length_b   1.000
_cell.length_c   1.000
_cell.angle_alpha   90.00
_cell.angle_beta   90.00
_cell.angle_gamma   90.00
#
_symmetry.space_group_name_H-M   'P 1'
#
loop_
_entity.id
_entity.type
_entity.pdbx_description
1 polymer ?
#
loop_
_entity_poly.entity_id
_entity_poly.type
_entity_poly.pdbx_seq_one_letter_code
_entity_poly.pdbx_strand_id
1 'polypeptide(L)'
;MRILLLGKDGQVGWELQRSLVPLGELIALGRQETDLEDLDALRRCVRAHRPEVIVNAAAYTAVDKAEAEPEKAQRINAGAVDVLAEEANRANAWLVHYSTDYVFDGKKSSAYREDDPTGPLSVYGKTKLEGEQCIRQHHAKHLIFRTSWVYGARGGNFAKTILRLAKEKDELNIIADQHGAPTSAELIADVTALALYRISQSESHATLAGTYHLVAGGETTWHGFARHLLELVRARDVELKVQPENVRPIPTEAYPLPAKRPQNSRMDTAKLSNTFSLHLTNWRYHVQRLVDELVSQTAK
;
A
#
# COMPACT_ATOMS: atom_id res chain seq x y z
N MET A 1 16.05 15.71 -8.90
CA MET A 1 15.89 15.43 -7.45
C MET A 1 16.76 14.25 -7.05
N ARG A 2 17.35 14.27 -5.85
CA ARG A 2 17.98 13.08 -5.25
C ARG A 2 16.95 12.39 -4.37
N ILE A 3 16.58 11.16 -4.74
CA ILE A 3 15.48 10.41 -4.13
C ILE A 3 16.07 9.19 -3.40
N LEU A 4 15.80 9.09 -2.09
CA LEU A 4 16.12 7.91 -1.29
C LEU A 4 14.86 7.05 -1.16
N LEU A 5 14.85 5.88 -1.81
CA LEU A 5 13.78 4.89 -1.71
C LEU A 5 14.16 3.80 -0.73
N LEU A 6 13.37 3.60 0.31
CA LEU A 6 13.49 2.53 1.29
C LEU A 6 12.46 1.43 0.99
N GLY A 7 12.87 0.15 1.06
CA GLY A 7 12.00 -0.98 0.81
C GLY A 7 11.87 -1.39 -0.67
N LYS A 8 12.95 -1.24 -1.45
CA LYS A 8 13.01 -1.56 -2.89
C LYS A 8 12.53 -2.97 -3.27
N ASP A 9 12.64 -3.93 -2.34
CA ASP A 9 12.32 -5.34 -2.59
C ASP A 9 10.84 -5.67 -2.36
N GLY A 10 10.07 -4.75 -1.74
CA GLY A 10 8.62 -4.87 -1.55
C GLY A 10 7.83 -4.64 -2.84
N GLN A 11 6.53 -4.96 -2.83
CA GLN A 11 5.67 -4.80 -4.01
C GLN A 11 5.67 -3.36 -4.53
N VAL A 12 5.37 -2.40 -3.67
CA VAL A 12 5.34 -0.97 -4.02
C VAL A 12 6.75 -0.44 -4.31
N GLY A 13 7.75 -0.82 -3.49
CA GLY A 13 9.13 -0.40 -3.69
C GLY A 13 9.73 -0.85 -5.02
N TRP A 14 9.34 -2.03 -5.49
CA TRP A 14 9.76 -2.54 -6.80
C TRP A 14 9.26 -1.65 -7.95
N GLU A 15 7.96 -1.32 -7.94
CA GLU A 15 7.36 -0.47 -8.96
C GLU A 15 7.86 0.98 -8.88
N LEU A 16 8.13 1.48 -7.68
CA LEU A 16 8.70 2.80 -7.47
C LEU A 16 10.07 2.98 -8.11
N GLN A 17 10.89 1.91 -8.20
CA GLN A 17 12.18 2.01 -8.90
C GLN A 17 11.97 2.39 -10.37
N ARG A 18 10.96 1.83 -11.04
CA ARG A 18 10.63 2.17 -12.41
C ARG A 18 10.07 3.59 -12.53
N SER A 19 9.10 3.95 -11.69
CA SER A 19 8.35 5.20 -11.85
C SER A 19 9.11 6.44 -11.34
N LEU A 20 10.10 6.28 -10.43
CA LEU A 20 10.87 7.40 -9.88
C LEU A 20 12.14 7.76 -10.67
N VAL A 21 12.73 6.82 -11.41
CA VAL A 21 13.97 7.06 -12.19
C VAL A 21 13.87 8.28 -13.11
N PRO A 22 12.74 8.55 -13.81
CA PRO A 22 12.63 9.75 -14.67
C PRO A 22 12.67 11.08 -13.90
N LEU A 23 12.48 11.07 -12.56
CA LEU A 23 12.45 12.28 -11.74
C LEU A 23 13.82 12.71 -11.22
N GLY A 24 14.86 11.88 -11.32
CA GLY A 24 16.21 12.24 -10.89
C GLY A 24 17.09 11.06 -10.47
N GLU A 25 18.09 11.34 -9.64
CA GLU A 25 18.99 10.33 -9.09
C GLU A 25 18.24 9.49 -8.04
N LEU A 26 18.08 8.19 -8.29
CA LEU A 26 17.42 7.26 -7.39
C LEU A 26 18.42 6.39 -6.64
N ILE A 27 18.39 6.45 -5.32
CA ILE A 27 19.11 5.58 -4.39
C ILE A 27 18.09 4.65 -3.77
N ALA A 28 18.02 3.38 -4.22
CA ALA A 28 17.04 2.41 -3.77
C ALA A 28 17.70 1.38 -2.85
N LEU A 29 17.22 1.31 -1.59
CA LEU A 29 17.75 0.45 -0.55
C LEU A 29 16.71 -0.55 -0.07
N GLY A 30 17.14 -1.81 0.12
CA GLY A 30 16.36 -2.87 0.73
C GLY A 30 16.75 -3.08 2.20
N ARG A 31 16.19 -4.15 2.80
CA ARG A 31 16.45 -4.46 4.21
C ARG A 31 17.92 -4.79 4.50
N GLN A 32 18.62 -5.39 3.53
CA GLN A 32 20.03 -5.75 3.72
C GLN A 32 20.95 -4.53 3.77
N GLU A 33 20.60 -3.46 3.05
CA GLU A 33 21.37 -2.22 3.03
C GLU A 33 20.96 -1.27 4.17
N THR A 34 19.68 -1.29 4.55
CA THR A 34 19.15 -0.43 5.64
C THR A 34 17.97 -1.14 6.33
N ASP A 35 18.22 -1.71 7.50
CA ASP A 35 17.15 -2.29 8.32
C ASP A 35 16.47 -1.21 9.15
N LEU A 36 15.15 -1.09 9.02
CA LEU A 36 14.35 -0.12 9.80
C LEU A 36 14.31 -0.44 11.31
N GLU A 37 14.74 -1.62 11.72
CA GLU A 37 14.88 -1.97 13.14
C GLU A 37 16.12 -1.30 13.78
N ASP A 38 17.15 -0.95 12.97
CA ASP A 38 18.32 -0.19 13.43
C ASP A 38 18.13 1.31 13.16
N LEU A 39 17.54 1.99 14.13
CA LEU A 39 17.20 3.42 14.03
C LEU A 39 18.43 4.30 13.85
N ASP A 40 19.57 3.94 14.44
CA ASP A 40 20.81 4.70 14.32
C ASP A 40 21.46 4.52 12.95
N ALA A 41 21.45 3.29 12.41
CA ALA A 41 21.89 3.05 11.03
C ALA A 41 21.01 3.77 10.03
N LEU A 42 19.68 3.79 10.23
CA LEU A 42 18.73 4.52 9.40
C LEU A 42 19.05 6.03 9.40
N ARG A 43 19.30 6.61 10.56
CA ARG A 43 19.69 8.02 10.70
C ARG A 43 20.99 8.34 9.95
N ARG A 44 22.02 7.49 10.13
CA ARG A 44 23.29 7.62 9.40
C ARG A 44 23.10 7.50 7.88
N CYS A 45 22.26 6.58 7.45
CA CYS A 45 21.94 6.37 6.03
C CYS A 45 21.33 7.62 5.40
N VAL A 46 20.28 8.21 5.99
CA VAL A 46 19.65 9.43 5.47
C VAL A 46 20.67 10.58 5.38
N ARG A 47 21.48 10.78 6.45
CA ARG A 47 22.50 11.84 6.48
C ARG A 47 23.60 11.66 5.44
N ALA A 48 24.03 10.42 5.18
CA ALA A 48 25.06 10.11 4.18
C ALA A 48 24.59 10.41 2.75
N HIS A 49 23.33 10.07 2.44
CA HIS A 49 22.77 10.25 1.10
C HIS A 49 22.25 11.66 0.81
N ARG A 50 21.95 12.47 1.83
CA ARG A 50 21.46 13.85 1.70
C ARG A 50 20.31 13.98 0.67
N PRO A 51 19.23 13.23 0.81
CA PRO A 51 18.15 13.23 -0.16
C PRO A 51 17.37 14.55 -0.15
N GLU A 52 16.79 14.91 -1.30
CA GLU A 52 15.77 15.95 -1.42
C GLU A 52 14.36 15.37 -1.22
N VAL A 53 14.22 14.05 -1.45
CA VAL A 53 13.00 13.28 -1.26
C VAL A 53 13.33 11.94 -0.62
N ILE A 54 12.62 11.59 0.45
CA ILE A 54 12.64 10.24 1.04
C ILE A 54 11.29 9.58 0.71
N VAL A 55 11.35 8.39 0.11
CA VAL A 55 10.16 7.57 -0.17
C VAL A 55 10.26 6.30 0.67
N ASN A 56 9.46 6.21 1.72
CA ASN A 56 9.44 5.07 2.62
C ASN A 56 8.35 4.07 2.22
N ALA A 57 8.72 3.07 1.41
CA ALA A 57 7.89 1.94 1.03
C ALA A 57 8.13 0.68 1.90
N ALA A 58 8.96 0.80 2.94
CA ALA A 58 9.21 -0.29 3.89
C ALA A 58 8.27 -0.17 5.10
N ALA A 59 7.76 -1.31 5.56
CA ALA A 59 6.92 -1.41 6.75
C ALA A 59 6.88 -2.86 7.28
N TYR A 60 6.48 -3.03 8.52
CA TYR A 60 6.05 -4.31 9.05
C TYR A 60 4.59 -4.56 8.63
N THR A 61 4.38 -5.41 7.62
CA THR A 61 3.06 -5.61 6.98
C THR A 61 2.40 -6.94 7.32
N ALA A 62 3.03 -7.77 8.15
CA ALA A 62 2.47 -9.05 8.58
C ALA A 62 1.40 -8.83 9.68
N VAL A 63 0.19 -8.44 9.25
CA VAL A 63 -0.92 -7.98 10.11
C VAL A 63 -1.19 -8.92 11.28
N ASP A 64 -1.31 -10.23 11.03
CA ASP A 64 -1.60 -11.22 12.07
C ASP A 64 -0.41 -11.45 13.00
N LYS A 65 0.83 -11.42 12.47
CA LYS A 65 2.04 -11.52 13.30
C LYS A 65 2.26 -10.29 14.17
N ALA A 66 1.79 -9.12 13.76
CA ALA A 66 1.90 -7.91 14.56
C ALA A 66 1.22 -8.05 15.93
N GLU A 67 0.15 -8.84 16.03
CA GLU A 67 -0.51 -9.13 17.32
C GLU A 67 0.41 -9.90 18.29
N ALA A 68 1.31 -10.74 17.76
CA ALA A 68 2.28 -11.49 18.55
C ALA A 68 3.66 -10.79 18.68
N GLU A 69 3.95 -9.82 17.80
CA GLU A 69 5.23 -9.08 17.74
C GLU A 69 5.00 -7.56 17.82
N PRO A 70 4.23 -7.03 18.81
CA PRO A 70 3.81 -5.63 18.83
C PRO A 70 4.99 -4.65 18.92
N GLU A 71 6.03 -4.98 19.67
CA GLU A 71 7.21 -4.13 19.83
C GLU A 71 8.00 -3.98 18.52
N LYS A 72 8.10 -5.07 17.76
CA LYS A 72 8.73 -5.04 16.43
C LYS A 72 7.91 -4.22 15.44
N ALA A 73 6.59 -4.42 15.42
CA ALA A 73 5.68 -3.63 14.60
C ALA A 73 5.78 -2.14 14.95
N GLN A 74 5.80 -1.80 16.24
CA GLN A 74 5.97 -0.45 16.76
C GLN A 74 7.31 0.16 16.32
N ARG A 75 8.40 -0.56 16.48
CA ARG A 75 9.74 -0.09 16.14
C ARG A 75 9.86 0.26 14.66
N ILE A 76 9.30 -0.59 13.76
CA ILE A 76 9.39 -0.39 12.31
C ILE A 76 8.36 0.62 11.81
N ASN A 77 7.08 0.52 12.26
CA ASN A 77 5.98 1.30 11.69
C ASN A 77 5.82 2.69 12.32
N ALA A 78 6.37 2.91 13.52
CA ALA A 78 6.35 4.19 14.20
C ALA A 78 7.76 4.71 14.48
N GLY A 79 8.62 3.97 15.19
CA GLY A 79 9.94 4.45 15.56
C GLY A 79 10.85 4.80 14.37
N ALA A 80 10.91 3.94 13.36
CA ALA A 80 11.67 4.26 12.15
C ALA A 80 11.06 5.42 11.36
N VAL A 81 9.73 5.54 11.35
CA VAL A 81 9.04 6.64 10.69
C VAL A 81 9.30 7.97 11.40
N ASP A 82 9.36 7.96 12.72
CA ASP A 82 9.75 9.11 13.54
C ASP A 82 11.15 9.61 13.16
N VAL A 83 12.14 8.71 13.11
CA VAL A 83 13.50 9.03 12.66
C VAL A 83 13.52 9.60 11.24
N LEU A 84 12.73 9.04 10.33
CA LEU A 84 12.65 9.54 8.95
C LEU A 84 12.04 10.94 8.89
N ALA A 85 11.02 11.22 9.70
CA ALA A 85 10.39 12.54 9.79
C ALA A 85 11.35 13.59 10.36
N GLU A 86 12.10 13.28 11.44
CA GLU A 86 13.13 14.15 11.99
C GLU A 86 14.23 14.47 10.97
N GLU A 87 14.78 13.43 10.30
CA GLU A 87 15.88 13.63 9.35
C GLU A 87 15.41 14.30 8.06
N ALA A 88 14.17 14.03 7.59
CA ALA A 88 13.57 14.75 6.47
C ALA A 88 13.41 16.25 6.79
N ASN A 89 12.91 16.57 7.99
CA ASN A 89 12.80 17.96 8.46
C ASN A 89 14.17 18.65 8.52
N ARG A 90 15.17 17.97 9.10
CA ARG A 90 16.54 18.48 9.19
C ARG A 90 17.17 18.76 7.83
N ALA A 91 16.91 17.87 6.84
CA ALA A 91 17.41 18.00 5.48
C ALA A 91 16.55 18.94 4.61
N ASN A 92 15.42 19.45 5.13
CA ASN A 92 14.39 20.16 4.36
C ASN A 92 13.89 19.36 3.16
N ALA A 93 13.92 18.02 3.23
CA ALA A 93 13.52 17.07 2.21
C ALA A 93 12.01 16.78 2.26
N TRP A 94 11.41 16.30 1.17
CA TRP A 94 10.07 15.72 1.20
C TRP A 94 10.10 14.30 1.77
N LEU A 95 9.05 13.95 2.55
CA LEU A 95 8.84 12.59 3.03
C LEU A 95 7.54 12.03 2.46
N VAL A 96 7.66 10.97 1.64
CA VAL A 96 6.52 10.16 1.18
C VAL A 96 6.44 8.91 2.04
N HIS A 97 5.26 8.64 2.61
CA HIS A 97 5.03 7.47 3.45
C HIS A 97 3.71 6.79 3.10
N TYR A 98 3.72 5.46 3.06
CA TYR A 98 2.50 4.68 2.80
C TYR A 98 1.92 4.18 4.12
N SER A 99 0.68 4.57 4.36
CA SER A 99 -0.16 4.15 5.48
C SER A 99 -1.26 3.20 4.98
N THR A 100 -2.31 2.98 5.76
CA THR A 100 -3.28 1.92 5.56
C THR A 100 -4.69 2.36 5.93
N ASP A 101 -5.70 1.69 5.35
CA ASP A 101 -7.11 1.70 5.76
C ASP A 101 -7.33 1.18 7.19
N TYR A 102 -6.40 0.36 7.72
CA TYR A 102 -6.47 -0.16 9.10
C TYR A 102 -6.32 0.92 10.19
N VAL A 103 -6.09 2.17 9.83
CA VAL A 103 -6.19 3.30 10.78
C VAL A 103 -7.63 3.61 11.16
N PHE A 104 -8.61 3.10 10.42
CA PHE A 104 -10.03 3.26 10.68
C PHE A 104 -10.64 2.05 11.39
N ASP A 105 -11.80 2.24 12.04
CA ASP A 105 -12.52 1.19 12.75
C ASP A 105 -13.42 0.31 11.84
N GLY A 106 -13.59 0.70 10.58
CA GLY A 106 -14.39 -0.04 9.60
C GLY A 106 -15.90 0.01 9.80
N LYS A 107 -16.44 0.86 10.69
CA LYS A 107 -17.86 0.90 11.03
C LYS A 107 -18.68 1.88 10.19
N LYS A 108 -18.05 2.81 9.50
CA LYS A 108 -18.74 3.78 8.65
C LYS A 108 -19.46 3.07 7.50
N SER A 109 -20.67 3.49 7.15
CA SER A 109 -21.45 2.92 6.04
C SER A 109 -21.06 3.44 4.65
N SER A 110 -20.33 4.56 4.59
CA SER A 110 -19.80 5.18 3.36
C SER A 110 -18.28 5.11 3.32
N ALA A 111 -17.65 5.56 2.22
CA ALA A 111 -16.20 5.68 2.13
C ALA A 111 -15.65 6.66 3.19
N TYR A 112 -14.49 6.32 3.77
CA TYR A 112 -13.77 7.20 4.69
C TYR A 112 -13.10 8.35 3.94
N ARG A 113 -13.08 9.52 4.57
CA ARG A 113 -12.31 10.69 4.16
C ARG A 113 -11.06 10.83 5.02
N GLU A 114 -10.11 11.61 4.57
CA GLU A 114 -8.83 11.79 5.26
C GLU A 114 -8.97 12.44 6.65
N ASP A 115 -10.01 13.23 6.85
CA ASP A 115 -10.37 13.93 8.10
C ASP A 115 -11.33 13.16 9.00
N ASP A 116 -11.82 11.99 8.58
CA ASP A 116 -12.66 11.14 9.43
C ASP A 116 -11.88 10.66 10.67
N PRO A 117 -12.54 10.48 11.81
CA PRO A 117 -11.92 9.95 13.02
C PRO A 117 -11.26 8.60 12.78
N THR A 118 -10.02 8.45 13.23
CA THR A 118 -9.31 7.16 13.23
C THR A 118 -9.68 6.33 14.46
N GLY A 119 -9.63 5.00 14.33
CA GLY A 119 -9.96 4.06 15.40
C GLY A 119 -9.42 2.66 15.10
N PRO A 120 -8.09 2.45 15.02
CA PRO A 120 -7.48 1.20 14.60
C PRO A 120 -7.86 0.04 15.53
N LEU A 121 -8.20 -1.12 14.94
CA LEU A 121 -8.64 -2.31 15.65
C LEU A 121 -7.51 -3.31 15.96
N SER A 122 -6.36 -3.18 15.31
CA SER A 122 -5.23 -4.10 15.35
C SER A 122 -3.93 -3.39 15.73
N VAL A 123 -2.93 -4.14 16.18
CA VAL A 123 -1.58 -3.64 16.44
C VAL A 123 -0.98 -3.01 15.17
N TYR A 124 -1.15 -3.66 14.02
CA TYR A 124 -0.71 -3.11 12.74
C TYR A 124 -1.31 -1.73 12.48
N GLY A 125 -2.63 -1.59 12.57
CA GLY A 125 -3.29 -0.31 12.36
C GLY A 125 -2.85 0.78 13.35
N LYS A 126 -2.70 0.43 14.63
CA LYS A 126 -2.21 1.36 15.68
C LYS A 126 -0.81 1.87 15.36
N THR A 127 0.13 0.96 15.09
CA THR A 127 1.53 1.34 14.82
C THR A 127 1.68 2.13 13.53
N LYS A 128 0.87 1.85 12.50
CA LYS A 128 0.83 2.67 11.28
C LYS A 128 0.29 4.08 11.54
N LEU A 129 -0.78 4.21 12.34
CA LEU A 129 -1.33 5.51 12.73
C LEU A 129 -0.35 6.35 13.55
N GLU A 130 0.38 5.72 14.46
CA GLU A 130 1.43 6.41 15.24
C GLU A 130 2.54 6.94 14.33
N GLY A 131 2.96 6.17 13.31
CA GLY A 131 3.89 6.66 12.29
C GLY A 131 3.36 7.89 11.53
N GLU A 132 2.05 7.92 11.17
CA GLU A 132 1.44 9.13 10.60
C GLU A 132 1.50 10.32 11.58
N GLN A 133 1.28 10.07 12.87
CA GLN A 133 1.32 11.12 13.90
C GLN A 133 2.72 11.69 14.04
N CYS A 134 3.77 10.85 14.07
CA CYS A 134 5.17 11.28 14.08
C CYS A 134 5.48 12.19 12.88
N ILE A 135 5.07 11.81 11.66
CA ILE A 135 5.29 12.65 10.48
C ILE A 135 4.61 14.00 10.62
N ARG A 136 3.34 14.05 11.01
CA ARG A 136 2.59 15.30 11.18
C ARG A 136 3.15 16.21 12.26
N GLN A 137 3.72 15.60 13.32
CA GLN A 137 4.32 16.34 14.42
C GLN A 137 5.66 16.98 14.03
N HIS A 138 6.49 16.26 13.29
CA HIS A 138 7.88 16.67 13.04
C HIS A 138 8.11 17.32 11.68
N HIS A 139 7.22 17.12 10.69
CA HIS A 139 7.56 17.48 9.34
C HIS A 139 6.42 18.01 8.48
N ALA A 140 6.54 19.26 8.01
CA ALA A 140 5.53 19.91 7.19
C ALA A 140 5.52 19.43 5.73
N LYS A 141 6.68 19.06 5.14
CA LYS A 141 6.81 18.63 3.75
C LYS A 141 6.59 17.13 3.61
N HIS A 142 5.34 16.67 3.70
CA HIS A 142 5.05 15.24 3.62
C HIS A 142 3.88 14.91 2.69
N LEU A 143 3.92 13.69 2.15
CA LEU A 143 2.81 13.00 1.54
C LEU A 143 2.59 11.69 2.29
N ILE A 144 1.48 11.57 3.00
CA ILE A 144 1.05 10.30 3.61
C ILE A 144 -0.03 9.72 2.70
N PHE A 145 0.22 8.58 2.08
CA PHE A 145 -0.75 7.86 1.27
C PHE A 145 -1.34 6.70 2.05
N ARG A 146 -2.61 6.80 2.47
CA ARG A 146 -3.37 5.67 2.98
C ARG A 146 -3.85 4.83 1.81
N THR A 147 -3.49 3.56 1.80
CA THR A 147 -3.85 2.60 0.75
C THR A 147 -4.47 1.33 1.33
N SER A 148 -5.05 0.48 0.50
CA SER A 148 -5.66 -0.78 0.92
C SER A 148 -5.47 -1.88 -0.11
N TRP A 149 -5.48 -3.14 0.35
CA TRP A 149 -5.51 -4.35 -0.47
C TRP A 149 -4.46 -4.37 -1.59
N VAL A 150 -3.22 -3.99 -1.23
CA VAL A 150 -2.12 -3.85 -2.18
C VAL A 150 -1.73 -5.20 -2.78
N TYR A 151 -1.62 -5.21 -4.10
CA TYR A 151 -1.16 -6.37 -4.86
C TYR A 151 -0.24 -5.97 -6.01
N GLY A 152 0.52 -6.94 -6.55
CA GLY A 152 1.37 -6.79 -7.72
C GLY A 152 1.85 -8.13 -8.23
N ALA A 153 2.51 -8.15 -9.37
CA ALA A 153 3.09 -9.36 -9.93
C ALA A 153 4.23 -9.91 -9.05
N ARG A 154 4.97 -9.01 -8.38
CA ARG A 154 6.07 -9.36 -7.49
C ARG A 154 5.59 -9.57 -6.05
N GLY A 155 6.28 -10.47 -5.32
CA GLY A 155 5.98 -10.77 -3.91
C GLY A 155 4.74 -11.64 -3.72
N GLY A 156 4.35 -11.88 -2.47
CA GLY A 156 3.16 -12.61 -2.07
C GLY A 156 2.00 -11.65 -1.83
N ASN A 157 0.79 -11.99 -2.32
CA ASN A 157 -0.43 -11.22 -2.10
C ASN A 157 -1.68 -12.08 -2.28
N PHE A 158 -2.85 -11.50 -2.01
CA PHE A 158 -4.12 -12.19 -2.12
C PHE A 158 -4.36 -12.76 -3.53
N ALA A 159 -4.15 -11.99 -4.60
CA ALA A 159 -4.39 -12.43 -5.97
C ALA A 159 -3.56 -13.69 -6.31
N LYS A 160 -2.26 -13.67 -6.01
CA LYS A 160 -1.38 -14.84 -6.25
C LYS A 160 -1.75 -16.04 -5.38
N THR A 161 -2.20 -15.79 -4.15
CA THR A 161 -2.69 -16.85 -3.26
C THR A 161 -3.94 -17.51 -3.83
N ILE A 162 -4.92 -16.72 -4.30
CA ILE A 162 -6.14 -17.24 -4.94
C ILE A 162 -5.81 -18.05 -6.20
N LEU A 163 -4.91 -17.54 -7.06
CA LEU A 163 -4.50 -18.26 -8.28
C LEU A 163 -3.84 -19.60 -7.97
N ARG A 164 -2.98 -19.65 -6.94
CA ARG A 164 -2.38 -20.92 -6.50
C ARG A 164 -3.43 -21.89 -5.97
N LEU A 165 -4.29 -21.44 -5.07
CA LEU A 165 -5.34 -22.27 -4.49
C LEU A 165 -6.35 -22.75 -5.54
N ALA A 166 -6.64 -21.93 -6.56
CA ALA A 166 -7.55 -22.29 -7.63
C ALA A 166 -7.04 -23.41 -8.54
N LYS A 167 -5.71 -23.61 -8.59
CA LYS A 167 -5.09 -24.77 -9.28
C LYS A 167 -5.09 -26.04 -8.43
N GLU A 168 -5.18 -25.91 -7.11
CA GLU A 168 -5.04 -27.03 -6.17
C GLU A 168 -6.38 -27.58 -5.66
N LYS A 169 -7.39 -26.72 -5.50
CA LYS A 169 -8.67 -27.03 -4.83
C LYS A 169 -9.86 -27.03 -5.78
N ASP A 170 -10.93 -27.72 -5.39
CA ASP A 170 -12.19 -27.78 -6.14
C ASP A 170 -13.13 -26.61 -5.78
N GLU A 171 -13.01 -26.06 -4.57
CA GLU A 171 -13.78 -24.91 -4.09
C GLU A 171 -12.93 -23.98 -3.22
N LEU A 172 -13.34 -22.71 -3.14
CA LEU A 172 -12.74 -21.69 -2.27
C LEU A 172 -13.84 -20.99 -1.46
N ASN A 173 -13.60 -20.81 -0.16
CA ASN A 173 -14.47 -20.04 0.72
C ASN A 173 -13.80 -18.66 0.96
N ILE A 174 -14.43 -17.58 0.49
CA ILE A 174 -13.83 -16.23 0.50
C ILE A 174 -14.79 -15.24 1.17
N ILE A 175 -14.24 -14.41 2.06
CA ILE A 175 -14.97 -13.38 2.81
C ILE A 175 -15.69 -12.42 1.85
N ALA A 176 -17.00 -12.19 2.10
CA ALA A 176 -17.84 -11.39 1.23
C ALA A 176 -18.46 -10.14 1.91
N ASP A 177 -18.21 -9.93 3.19
CA ASP A 177 -18.71 -8.83 4.00
C ASP A 177 -17.64 -7.79 4.39
N GLN A 178 -16.45 -7.88 3.82
CA GLN A 178 -15.42 -6.84 3.87
C GLN A 178 -15.37 -6.12 2.52
N HIS A 179 -15.51 -4.79 2.55
CA HIS A 179 -15.60 -3.94 1.36
C HIS A 179 -14.37 -3.04 1.24
N GLY A 180 -13.82 -2.92 0.03
CA GLY A 180 -12.65 -2.11 -0.26
C GLY A 180 -12.36 -2.05 -1.78
N ALA A 181 -11.16 -1.58 -2.13
CA ALA A 181 -10.69 -1.54 -3.51
C ALA A 181 -9.31 -2.19 -3.62
N PRO A 182 -9.16 -3.29 -4.40
CA PRO A 182 -7.85 -3.82 -4.72
C PRO A 182 -7.01 -2.76 -5.41
N THR A 183 -5.82 -2.46 -4.89
CA THR A 183 -4.97 -1.38 -5.39
C THR A 183 -3.63 -1.94 -5.85
N SER A 184 -3.31 -1.77 -7.12
CA SER A 184 -2.05 -2.30 -7.65
C SER A 184 -0.85 -1.48 -7.19
N ALA A 185 0.27 -2.14 -6.97
CA ALA A 185 1.54 -1.49 -6.64
C ALA A 185 2.00 -0.55 -7.76
N GLU A 186 1.70 -0.88 -9.04
CA GLU A 186 1.94 -0.01 -10.19
C GLU A 186 1.20 1.33 -10.04
N LEU A 187 -0.12 1.31 -9.75
CA LEU A 187 -0.91 2.53 -9.56
C LEU A 187 -0.34 3.39 -8.45
N ILE A 188 0.01 2.78 -7.32
CA ILE A 188 0.61 3.49 -6.18
C ILE A 188 1.91 4.18 -6.61
N ALA A 189 2.78 3.47 -7.32
CA ALA A 189 4.06 3.97 -7.76
C ALA A 189 3.90 5.11 -8.79
N ASP A 190 3.02 4.95 -9.77
CA ASP A 190 2.78 5.96 -10.81
C ASP A 190 2.16 7.24 -10.22
N VAL A 191 1.17 7.11 -9.32
CA VAL A 191 0.59 8.27 -8.61
C VAL A 191 1.63 8.97 -7.75
N THR A 192 2.51 8.21 -7.07
CA THR A 192 3.60 8.80 -6.27
C THR A 192 4.55 9.61 -7.14
N ALA A 193 4.95 9.08 -8.31
CA ALA A 193 5.82 9.79 -9.23
C ALA A 193 5.16 11.07 -9.79
N LEU A 194 3.88 11.00 -10.16
CA LEU A 194 3.14 12.16 -10.64
C LEU A 194 2.96 13.23 -9.55
N ALA A 195 2.70 12.83 -8.31
CA ALA A 195 2.60 13.74 -7.17
C ALA A 195 3.95 14.44 -6.90
N LEU A 196 5.06 13.70 -6.91
CA LEU A 196 6.40 14.27 -6.75
C LEU A 196 6.78 15.18 -7.93
N TYR A 197 6.42 14.82 -9.17
CA TYR A 197 6.59 15.69 -10.31
C TYR A 197 5.80 17.00 -10.14
N ARG A 198 4.53 16.92 -9.73
CA ARG A 198 3.71 18.10 -9.47
C ARG A 198 4.31 19.00 -8.38
N ILE A 199 4.84 18.41 -7.33
CA ILE A 199 5.58 19.13 -6.27
C ILE A 199 6.78 19.86 -6.85
N SER A 200 7.59 19.19 -7.70
CA SER A 200 8.79 19.80 -8.28
C SER A 200 8.50 21.01 -9.19
N GLN A 201 7.28 21.10 -9.73
CA GLN A 201 6.83 22.20 -10.59
C GLN A 201 6.08 23.30 -9.81
N SER A 202 5.83 23.11 -8.52
CA SER A 202 5.02 24.07 -7.73
C SER A 202 5.91 25.05 -6.98
N GLU A 203 5.54 26.32 -7.00
CA GLU A 203 6.14 27.34 -6.12
C GLU A 203 5.58 27.28 -4.69
N SER A 204 4.35 26.75 -4.54
CA SER A 204 3.64 26.66 -3.26
C SER A 204 3.56 25.21 -2.75
N HIS A 205 4.65 24.73 -2.18
CA HIS A 205 4.77 23.35 -1.67
C HIS A 205 3.80 23.05 -0.52
N ALA A 206 3.49 24.04 0.33
CA ALA A 206 2.67 23.84 1.53
C ALA A 206 1.24 23.37 1.22
N THR A 207 0.67 23.75 0.08
CA THR A 207 -0.69 23.38 -0.32
C THR A 207 -0.79 21.91 -0.81
N LEU A 208 0.33 21.30 -1.16
CA LEU A 208 0.42 19.93 -1.66
C LEU A 208 0.76 18.90 -0.56
N ALA A 209 1.25 19.38 0.58
CA ALA A 209 1.57 18.52 1.71
C ALA A 209 0.30 18.00 2.40
N GLY A 210 0.35 16.78 2.93
CA GLY A 210 -0.74 16.24 3.74
C GLY A 210 -0.95 14.74 3.61
N THR A 211 -2.07 14.31 4.21
CA THR A 211 -2.56 12.92 4.11
C THR A 211 -3.57 12.82 2.98
N TYR A 212 -3.47 11.75 2.19
CA TYR A 212 -4.31 11.45 1.03
C TYR A 212 -4.70 9.98 1.01
N HIS A 213 -5.89 9.69 0.52
CA HIS A 213 -6.30 8.33 0.20
C HIS A 213 -5.88 7.95 -1.21
N LEU A 214 -5.10 6.87 -1.34
CA LEU A 214 -4.60 6.37 -2.61
C LEU A 214 -5.04 4.92 -2.80
N VAL A 215 -6.21 4.73 -3.41
CA VAL A 215 -6.76 3.43 -3.82
C VAL A 215 -7.26 3.51 -5.24
N ALA A 216 -7.40 2.36 -5.91
CA ALA A 216 -8.02 2.32 -7.23
C ALA A 216 -9.49 2.73 -7.17
N GLY A 217 -10.03 3.23 -8.28
CA GLY A 217 -11.44 3.57 -8.41
C GLY A 217 -12.35 2.35 -8.31
N GLY A 218 -13.58 2.57 -7.86
CA GLY A 218 -14.59 1.52 -7.65
C GLY A 218 -14.44 0.79 -6.31
N GLU A 219 -15.31 -0.18 -6.08
CA GLU A 219 -15.33 -1.00 -4.86
C GLU A 219 -15.68 -2.45 -5.15
N THR A 220 -15.30 -3.35 -4.25
CA THR A 220 -15.65 -4.78 -4.27
C THR A 220 -15.48 -5.39 -2.88
N THR A 221 -15.73 -6.71 -2.77
CA THR A 221 -15.37 -7.54 -1.61
C THR A 221 -14.19 -8.45 -1.97
N TRP A 222 -13.57 -9.10 -0.96
CA TRP A 222 -12.55 -10.12 -1.25
C TRP A 222 -13.09 -11.23 -2.15
N HIS A 223 -14.34 -11.65 -1.92
CA HIS A 223 -15.03 -12.62 -2.77
C HIS A 223 -15.22 -12.11 -4.21
N GLY A 224 -15.70 -10.86 -4.38
CA GLY A 224 -15.85 -10.25 -5.69
C GLY A 224 -14.53 -10.09 -6.43
N PHE A 225 -13.44 -9.75 -5.70
CA PHE A 225 -12.10 -9.68 -6.26
C PHE A 225 -11.62 -11.07 -6.73
N ALA A 226 -11.76 -12.11 -5.89
CA ALA A 226 -11.37 -13.47 -6.26
C ALA A 226 -12.11 -13.97 -7.49
N ARG A 227 -13.43 -13.81 -7.54
CA ARG A 227 -14.23 -14.21 -8.70
C ARG A 227 -13.79 -13.54 -9.99
N HIS A 228 -13.68 -12.21 -9.96
CA HIS A 228 -13.25 -11.45 -11.14
C HIS A 228 -11.85 -11.85 -11.62
N LEU A 229 -10.91 -12.07 -10.69
CA LEU A 229 -9.58 -12.57 -11.01
C LEU A 229 -9.63 -13.92 -11.75
N LEU A 230 -10.41 -14.88 -11.25
CA LEU A 230 -10.52 -16.20 -11.85
C LEU A 230 -11.23 -16.19 -13.21
N GLU A 231 -12.27 -15.35 -13.37
CA GLU A 231 -12.94 -15.11 -14.66
C GLU A 231 -11.95 -14.60 -15.72
N LEU A 232 -11.09 -13.64 -15.36
CA LEU A 232 -10.06 -13.10 -16.26
C LEU A 232 -9.01 -14.15 -16.65
N VAL A 233 -8.58 -14.99 -15.71
CA VAL A 233 -7.58 -16.03 -15.97
C VAL A 233 -8.13 -17.11 -16.89
N ARG A 234 -9.38 -17.52 -16.69
CA ARG A 234 -10.06 -18.48 -17.57
C ARG A 234 -10.26 -17.94 -18.98
N ALA A 235 -10.58 -16.66 -19.11
CA ALA A 235 -10.71 -16.02 -20.44
C ALA A 235 -9.39 -15.99 -21.23
N ARG A 236 -8.27 -16.44 -20.62
CA ARG A 236 -6.95 -16.62 -21.24
C ARG A 236 -6.54 -18.08 -21.38
N ASP A 237 -7.52 -18.98 -21.36
CA ASP A 237 -7.35 -20.43 -21.55
C ASP A 237 -6.40 -21.07 -20.50
N VAL A 238 -6.24 -20.45 -19.32
CA VAL A 238 -5.50 -21.06 -18.21
C VAL A 238 -6.41 -22.01 -17.45
N GLU A 239 -6.02 -23.27 -17.38
CA GLU A 239 -6.75 -24.30 -16.66
C GLU A 239 -6.72 -24.05 -15.14
N LEU A 240 -7.90 -24.02 -14.53
CA LEU A 240 -8.10 -23.90 -13.10
C LEU A 240 -9.02 -25.04 -12.63
N LYS A 241 -8.67 -25.62 -11.48
CA LYS A 241 -9.50 -26.66 -10.86
C LYS A 241 -10.78 -26.07 -10.28
N VAL A 242 -10.68 -24.93 -9.60
CA VAL A 242 -11.85 -24.17 -9.13
C VAL A 242 -12.56 -23.49 -10.28
N GLN A 243 -13.87 -23.71 -10.35
CA GLN A 243 -14.75 -22.93 -11.22
C GLN A 243 -15.16 -21.63 -10.50
N PRO A 244 -15.39 -20.49 -11.20
CA PRO A 244 -15.83 -19.24 -10.55
C PRO A 244 -17.10 -19.40 -9.71
N GLU A 245 -18.00 -20.31 -10.07
CA GLU A 245 -19.21 -20.64 -9.35
C GLU A 245 -18.95 -21.35 -8.00
N ASN A 246 -17.79 -22.01 -7.88
CA ASN A 246 -17.34 -22.71 -6.69
C ASN A 246 -16.52 -21.81 -5.73
N VAL A 247 -16.42 -20.52 -6.02
CA VAL A 247 -15.94 -19.51 -5.06
C VAL A 247 -17.11 -19.09 -4.20
N ARG A 248 -17.20 -19.67 -2.99
CA ARG A 248 -18.34 -19.46 -2.08
C ARG A 248 -18.14 -18.24 -1.20
N PRO A 249 -19.16 -17.36 -1.08
CA PRO A 249 -19.09 -16.25 -0.13
C PRO A 249 -19.28 -16.78 1.30
N ILE A 250 -18.41 -16.30 2.20
CA ILE A 250 -18.53 -16.56 3.64
C ILE A 250 -18.48 -15.23 4.41
N PRO A 251 -19.10 -15.13 5.61
CA PRO A 251 -18.92 -13.99 6.48
C PRO A 251 -17.56 -14.00 7.17
N THR A 252 -17.12 -12.85 7.67
CA THR A 252 -15.83 -12.69 8.38
C THR A 252 -15.71 -13.64 9.57
N GLU A 253 -16.78 -13.87 10.31
CA GLU A 253 -16.82 -14.75 11.49
C GLU A 253 -16.51 -16.22 11.15
N ALA A 254 -16.76 -16.64 9.91
CA ALA A 254 -16.45 -18.01 9.45
C ALA A 254 -14.96 -18.23 9.15
N TYR A 255 -14.15 -17.15 9.17
CA TYR A 255 -12.70 -17.22 8.96
C TYR A 255 -11.95 -16.42 10.02
N PRO A 256 -11.90 -16.92 11.27
CA PRO A 256 -11.28 -16.21 12.38
C PRO A 256 -9.76 -16.06 12.16
N LEU A 257 -9.26 -14.84 12.37
CA LEU A 257 -7.85 -14.46 12.24
C LEU A 257 -7.41 -13.72 13.50
N PRO A 258 -6.11 -13.77 13.86
CA PRO A 258 -5.58 -13.10 15.05
C PRO A 258 -5.88 -11.61 15.11
N ALA A 259 -5.63 -10.90 14.01
CA ALA A 259 -5.89 -9.47 13.91
C ALA A 259 -7.31 -9.18 13.45
N LYS A 260 -8.00 -8.27 14.13
CA LYS A 260 -9.30 -7.76 13.66
C LYS A 260 -9.12 -6.89 12.41
N ARG A 261 -9.96 -7.13 11.41
CA ARG A 261 -9.99 -6.40 10.14
C ARG A 261 -11.20 -5.49 10.05
N PRO A 262 -11.07 -4.27 9.48
CA PRO A 262 -12.23 -3.42 9.23
C PRO A 262 -13.17 -4.07 8.21
N GLN A 263 -14.48 -4.03 8.47
CA GLN A 263 -15.48 -4.47 7.47
C GLN A 263 -15.58 -3.48 6.30
N ASN A 264 -15.35 -2.21 6.56
CA ASN A 264 -15.32 -1.16 5.54
C ASN A 264 -13.92 -0.56 5.42
N SER A 265 -13.24 -0.85 4.30
CA SER A 265 -11.97 -0.31 3.86
C SER A 265 -12.10 0.65 2.67
N ARG A 266 -13.33 1.13 2.38
CA ARG A 266 -13.58 2.08 1.28
C ARG A 266 -13.04 3.45 1.65
N MET A 267 -12.27 4.04 0.75
CA MET A 267 -11.66 5.36 0.94
C MET A 267 -12.05 6.30 -0.20
N ASP A 268 -12.48 7.51 0.15
CA ASP A 268 -12.73 8.59 -0.79
C ASP A 268 -11.40 9.17 -1.27
N THR A 269 -11.22 9.24 -2.57
CA THR A 269 -9.98 9.70 -3.22
C THR A 269 -10.10 11.09 -3.84
N ALA A 270 -11.22 11.78 -3.62
CA ALA A 270 -11.50 13.08 -4.23
C ALA A 270 -10.43 14.14 -3.89
N LYS A 271 -9.92 14.13 -2.65
CA LYS A 271 -8.85 15.05 -2.24
C LYS A 271 -7.58 14.83 -3.08
N LEU A 272 -7.13 13.57 -3.23
CA LEU A 272 -5.96 13.23 -4.05
C LEU A 272 -6.17 13.65 -5.50
N SER A 273 -7.29 13.22 -6.08
CA SER A 273 -7.64 13.51 -7.48
C SER A 273 -7.67 14.99 -7.79
N ASN A 274 -8.30 15.78 -6.92
CA ASN A 274 -8.41 17.24 -7.11
C ASN A 274 -7.07 17.95 -6.90
N THR A 275 -6.30 17.58 -5.86
CA THR A 275 -5.03 18.25 -5.54
C THR A 275 -3.98 18.04 -6.62
N PHE A 276 -3.90 16.83 -7.16
CA PHE A 276 -2.87 16.48 -8.15
C PHE A 276 -3.39 16.39 -9.59
N SER A 277 -4.69 16.68 -9.83
CA SER A 277 -5.36 16.58 -11.14
C SER A 277 -5.23 15.16 -11.73
N LEU A 278 -5.51 14.15 -10.93
CA LEU A 278 -5.36 12.74 -11.29
C LEU A 278 -6.71 12.04 -11.45
N HIS A 279 -6.76 11.07 -12.37
CA HIS A 279 -7.84 10.13 -12.51
C HIS A 279 -7.40 8.75 -12.02
N LEU A 280 -8.07 8.22 -10.99
CA LEU A 280 -7.79 6.89 -10.46
C LEU A 280 -8.66 5.86 -11.17
N THR A 281 -8.04 5.10 -12.04
CA THR A 281 -8.70 4.08 -12.87
C THR A 281 -9.33 2.97 -12.00
N ASN A 282 -10.43 2.39 -12.48
CA ASN A 282 -11.14 1.32 -11.77
C ASN A 282 -10.22 0.10 -11.51
N TRP A 283 -10.36 -0.50 -10.33
CA TRP A 283 -9.57 -1.65 -9.90
C TRP A 283 -9.56 -2.84 -10.90
N ARG A 284 -10.65 -3.02 -11.65
CA ARG A 284 -10.75 -4.10 -12.64
C ARG A 284 -9.71 -3.98 -13.76
N TYR A 285 -9.43 -2.76 -14.21
CA TYR A 285 -8.38 -2.50 -15.19
C TYR A 285 -7.01 -3.00 -14.70
N HIS A 286 -6.67 -2.69 -13.46
CA HIS A 286 -5.38 -3.08 -12.89
C HIS A 286 -5.29 -4.60 -12.64
N VAL A 287 -6.40 -5.25 -12.27
CA VAL A 287 -6.45 -6.71 -12.14
C VAL A 287 -6.28 -7.39 -13.51
N GLN A 288 -6.88 -6.84 -14.55
CA GLN A 288 -6.68 -7.34 -15.91
C GLN A 288 -5.20 -7.27 -16.31
N ARG A 289 -4.52 -6.14 -16.08
CA ARG A 289 -3.09 -5.98 -16.34
C ARG A 289 -2.25 -7.01 -15.58
N LEU A 290 -2.53 -7.21 -14.28
CA LEU A 290 -1.85 -8.24 -13.49
C LEU A 290 -2.00 -9.63 -14.13
N VAL A 291 -3.21 -10.00 -14.54
CA VAL A 291 -3.46 -11.31 -15.16
C VAL A 291 -2.69 -11.44 -16.47
N ASP A 292 -2.70 -10.41 -17.31
CA ASP A 292 -1.94 -10.41 -18.58
C ASP A 292 -0.44 -10.62 -18.33
N GLU A 293 0.12 -9.98 -17.31
CA GLU A 293 1.52 -10.14 -16.94
C GLU A 293 1.83 -11.56 -16.41
N LEU A 294 1.00 -12.08 -15.49
CA LEU A 294 1.23 -13.39 -14.88
C LEU A 294 1.08 -14.54 -15.89
N VAL A 295 0.10 -14.45 -16.80
CA VAL A 295 -0.14 -15.47 -17.81
C VAL A 295 0.99 -15.47 -18.85
N SER A 296 1.46 -14.29 -19.28
CA SER A 296 2.57 -14.21 -20.22
C SER A 296 3.90 -14.75 -19.68
N GLN A 297 4.11 -14.73 -18.36
CA GLN A 297 5.29 -15.31 -17.70
C GLN A 297 5.24 -16.84 -17.61
N THR A 298 4.04 -17.45 -17.65
CA THR A 298 3.86 -18.92 -17.60
C THR A 298 3.89 -19.57 -18.98
N ALA A 299 3.80 -18.81 -20.06
CA ALA A 299 3.84 -19.29 -21.45
C ALA A 299 5.27 -19.39 -22.03
N LYS A 300 6.28 -19.07 -21.24
CA LYS A 300 7.72 -19.21 -21.53
C LYS A 300 8.32 -20.36 -20.73
#